data_44e404b63e38609b7a643b81ce5b607c
#
_entry.id   44e404b63e38609b7a643b81ce5b607c
#
_cell.length_a   1.000
_cell.length_b   1.000
_cell.length_c   1.000
_cell.angle_alpha   90.00
_cell.angle_beta   90.00
_cell.angle_gamma   90.00
#
_symmetry.space_group_name_H-M   'P 1'
#
loop_
_entity.id
_entity.type
_entity.pdbx_description
1 polymer ?
#
loop_
_entity_poly.entity_id
_entity_poly.type
_entity_poly.pdbx_seq_one_letter_code
_entity_poly.pdbx_strand_id
1 'polypeptide(L)'
;MAQVTAQLVKQLRDMTGVGMMDAKKALVKVEGDIDKAVDYLREAGLAKAAKKADRIAAEGITNVLVEGNRAVILEVNAETDFVAKNDKFQALVKEISEAILKANPSTLEEALEVETPNGKVSDVIAEATTVIGEKITLRRFEIVEKSDADAFGAYLHMGGRIGVLTVIEGSSDDAAAKDVSMHTAAINPKYVDRSQVSEEELEHEKKVLTEQALNEGKPANIVEKMIAGRLNKFLAEISLNDQPFVKDPDQTVSKFVASKGGKVKLFHRYEVGEGLEKRVDNFVEEVMGQVKK
;
A
#
# COMPACT_ATOMS: atom_id res chain seq x y z
N MET A 1 -2.69 4.33 49.13
CA MET A 1 -2.00 4.26 47.83
C MET A 1 -1.78 2.79 47.54
N ALA A 2 -2.37 2.27 46.46
CA ALA A 2 -2.12 0.89 46.02
C ALA A 2 -0.64 0.78 45.58
N GLN A 3 0.02 -0.23 46.13
CA GLN A 3 1.46 -0.43 45.86
C GLN A 3 1.64 -0.97 44.45
N VAL A 4 2.29 -0.23 43.56
CA VAL A 4 2.60 -0.69 42.21
C VAL A 4 3.63 -1.83 42.28
N THR A 5 3.14 -3.07 42.19
CA THR A 5 3.97 -4.28 42.22
C THR A 5 4.52 -4.67 40.86
N ALA A 6 5.62 -5.43 40.84
CA ALA A 6 6.17 -5.97 39.58
C ALA A 6 5.17 -6.87 38.84
N GLN A 7 4.29 -7.57 39.58
CA GLN A 7 3.24 -8.41 39.00
C GLN A 7 2.16 -7.56 38.29
N LEU A 8 1.75 -6.43 38.88
CA LEU A 8 0.79 -5.51 38.31
C LEU A 8 1.36 -4.85 37.02
N VAL A 9 2.64 -4.47 37.06
CA VAL A 9 3.34 -3.95 35.87
C VAL A 9 3.40 -4.98 34.75
N LYS A 10 3.71 -6.23 35.08
CA LYS A 10 3.72 -7.32 34.10
C LYS A 10 2.33 -7.54 33.51
N GLN A 11 1.29 -7.57 34.36
CA GLN A 11 -0.11 -7.74 33.94
C GLN A 11 -0.51 -6.63 32.94
N LEU A 12 -0.29 -5.35 33.27
CA LEU A 12 -0.60 -4.24 32.37
C LEU A 12 0.17 -4.31 31.06
N ARG A 13 1.46 -4.67 31.11
CA ARG A 13 2.27 -4.88 29.91
C ARG A 13 1.73 -6.01 29.03
N ASP A 14 1.35 -7.13 29.63
CA ASP A 14 0.84 -8.30 28.91
C ASP A 14 -0.53 -7.99 28.27
N MET A 15 -1.33 -7.11 28.88
CA MET A 15 -2.62 -6.63 28.34
C MET A 15 -2.46 -5.63 27.20
N THR A 16 -1.51 -4.70 27.31
CA THR A 16 -1.41 -3.53 26.40
C THR A 16 -0.25 -3.62 25.42
N GLY A 17 0.67 -4.56 25.62
CA GLY A 17 1.87 -4.70 24.77
C GLY A 17 2.91 -3.58 24.87
N VAL A 18 2.70 -2.58 25.73
CA VAL A 18 3.66 -1.46 25.94
C VAL A 18 4.92 -1.91 26.67
N GLY A 19 5.98 -1.09 26.62
CA GLY A 19 7.21 -1.37 27.33
C GLY A 19 7.03 -1.39 28.87
N MET A 20 7.83 -2.21 29.58
CA MET A 20 7.78 -2.37 31.04
C MET A 20 7.83 -1.03 31.79
N MET A 21 8.64 -0.08 31.32
CA MET A 21 8.79 1.23 31.98
C MET A 21 7.57 2.13 31.74
N ASP A 22 6.94 2.02 30.59
CA ASP A 22 5.72 2.78 30.28
C ASP A 22 4.54 2.24 31.09
N ALA A 23 4.40 0.90 31.18
CA ALA A 23 3.42 0.26 32.04
C ALA A 23 3.60 0.69 33.53
N LYS A 24 4.84 0.68 34.03
CA LYS A 24 5.14 1.14 35.40
C LYS A 24 4.76 2.61 35.60
N LYS A 25 5.15 3.49 34.67
CA LYS A 25 4.83 4.94 34.76
C LYS A 25 3.33 5.18 34.75
N ALA A 26 2.58 4.47 33.90
CA ALA A 26 1.12 4.57 33.85
C ALA A 26 0.50 4.17 35.19
N LEU A 27 0.85 3.01 35.74
CA LEU A 27 0.34 2.55 37.04
C LEU A 27 0.68 3.51 38.18
N VAL A 28 1.86 4.05 38.21
CA VAL A 28 2.23 5.07 39.23
C VAL A 28 1.35 6.32 39.08
N LYS A 29 1.08 6.76 37.85
CA LYS A 29 0.26 7.95 37.58
C LYS A 29 -1.18 7.81 38.04
N VAL A 30 -1.74 6.60 37.98
CA VAL A 30 -3.13 6.28 38.34
C VAL A 30 -3.24 5.47 39.66
N GLU A 31 -2.19 5.51 40.48
CA GLU A 31 -2.16 4.91 41.83
C GLU A 31 -2.44 3.39 41.85
N GLY A 32 -2.05 2.66 40.78
CA GLY A 32 -2.17 1.22 40.69
C GLY A 32 -3.50 0.70 40.12
N ASP A 33 -4.38 1.57 39.67
CA ASP A 33 -5.64 1.19 39.00
C ASP A 33 -5.33 0.75 37.55
N ILE A 34 -5.60 -0.52 37.23
CA ILE A 34 -5.28 -1.10 35.92
C ILE A 34 -6.13 -0.47 34.81
N ASP A 35 -7.43 -0.31 35.03
CA ASP A 35 -8.35 0.18 34.02
C ASP A 35 -8.00 1.65 33.66
N LYS A 36 -7.78 2.48 34.68
CA LYS A 36 -7.31 3.84 34.45
C LYS A 36 -5.89 3.90 33.83
N ALA A 37 -5.05 2.91 34.10
CA ALA A 37 -3.73 2.84 33.45
C ALA A 37 -3.83 2.51 31.97
N VAL A 38 -4.78 1.67 31.57
CA VAL A 38 -5.09 1.41 30.16
C VAL A 38 -5.55 2.69 29.46
N ASP A 39 -6.53 3.42 30.04
CA ASP A 39 -7.01 4.69 29.49
C ASP A 39 -5.89 5.73 29.40
N TYR A 40 -5.09 5.86 30.45
CA TYR A 40 -3.92 6.77 30.45
C TYR A 40 -2.90 6.40 29.37
N LEU A 41 -2.64 5.10 29.14
CA LEU A 41 -1.73 4.66 28.09
C LEU A 41 -2.30 4.95 26.70
N ARG A 42 -3.60 4.82 26.51
CA ARG A 42 -4.28 5.16 25.26
C ARG A 42 -4.15 6.65 24.96
N GLU A 43 -4.47 7.53 25.90
CA GLU A 43 -4.30 8.99 25.75
C GLU A 43 -2.84 9.38 25.50
N ALA A 44 -1.92 8.81 26.29
CA ALA A 44 -0.48 9.06 26.11
C ALA A 44 0.04 8.49 24.78
N GLY A 45 -0.55 7.43 24.26
CA GLY A 45 -0.26 6.84 22.96
C GLY A 45 -0.63 7.79 21.82
N LEU A 46 -1.82 8.37 21.84
CA LEU A 46 -2.25 9.40 20.88
C LEU A 46 -1.30 10.59 20.87
N ALA A 47 -0.89 11.09 22.04
CA ALA A 47 0.08 12.17 22.13
C ALA A 47 1.48 11.83 21.61
N LYS A 48 1.93 10.58 21.78
CA LYS A 48 3.20 10.07 21.23
C LYS A 48 3.12 9.90 19.71
N ALA A 49 2.00 9.39 19.19
CA ALA A 49 1.76 9.25 17.76
C ALA A 49 1.76 10.62 17.06
N ALA A 50 1.08 11.61 17.66
CA ALA A 50 1.08 13.00 17.15
C ALA A 50 2.50 13.61 17.06
N LYS A 51 3.37 13.34 18.04
CA LYS A 51 4.78 13.81 17.99
C LYS A 51 5.62 13.18 16.90
N LYS A 52 5.17 12.05 16.33
CA LYS A 52 5.86 11.36 15.23
C LYS A 52 5.24 11.69 13.86
N ALA A 53 4.19 12.51 13.82
CA ALA A 53 3.43 12.80 12.60
C ALA A 53 4.30 13.32 11.44
N ASP A 54 5.35 14.09 11.75
CA ASP A 54 6.25 14.70 10.75
C ASP A 54 7.39 13.76 10.28
N ARG A 55 7.47 12.53 10.81
CA ARG A 55 8.52 11.60 10.41
C ARG A 55 8.20 11.01 9.04
N ILE A 56 9.24 10.70 8.26
CA ILE A 56 9.10 10.01 6.98
C ILE A 56 8.80 8.53 7.27
N ALA A 57 7.68 8.04 6.75
CA ALA A 57 7.27 6.65 6.78
C ALA A 57 7.02 6.18 5.33
N ALA A 58 8.07 5.73 4.66
CA ALA A 58 8.06 5.32 3.26
C ALA A 58 8.26 3.81 3.06
N GLU A 59 8.36 3.05 4.17
CA GLU A 59 8.34 1.60 4.20
C GLU A 59 6.96 1.11 4.68
N GLY A 60 6.74 -0.19 4.84
CA GLY A 60 5.46 -0.79 5.25
C GLY A 60 5.04 -1.93 4.35
N ILE A 61 3.74 -2.18 4.26
CA ILE A 61 3.17 -3.19 3.34
C ILE A 61 1.87 -2.70 2.69
N THR A 62 1.61 -3.26 1.52
CA THR A 62 0.27 -3.28 0.91
C THR A 62 -0.47 -4.55 1.34
N ASN A 63 -1.80 -4.51 1.35
CA ASN A 63 -2.63 -5.69 1.52
C ASN A 63 -3.79 -5.68 0.54
N VAL A 64 -4.22 -6.88 0.14
CA VAL A 64 -5.42 -7.10 -0.68
C VAL A 64 -6.27 -8.16 0.03
N LEU A 65 -7.50 -7.79 0.36
CA LEU A 65 -8.47 -8.69 0.98
C LEU A 65 -9.71 -8.78 0.08
N VAL A 66 -10.15 -10.01 -0.20
CA VAL A 66 -11.32 -10.30 -1.03
C VAL A 66 -12.33 -11.08 -0.19
N GLU A 67 -13.57 -10.59 -0.13
CA GLU A 67 -14.70 -11.26 0.50
C GLU A 67 -15.93 -11.20 -0.43
N GLY A 68 -16.29 -12.33 -1.02
CA GLY A 68 -17.39 -12.42 -1.97
C GLY A 68 -17.19 -11.51 -3.17
N ASN A 69 -18.10 -10.58 -3.36
CA ASN A 69 -18.09 -9.64 -4.49
C ASN A 69 -17.47 -8.27 -4.16
N ARG A 70 -16.75 -8.19 -3.04
CA ARG A 70 -16.06 -6.98 -2.61
C ARG A 70 -14.60 -7.27 -2.29
N ALA A 71 -13.76 -6.33 -2.60
CA ALA A 71 -12.33 -6.40 -2.28
C ALA A 71 -11.82 -5.03 -1.84
N VAL A 72 -10.83 -5.03 -0.97
CA VAL A 72 -10.05 -3.83 -0.62
C VAL A 72 -8.59 -4.06 -0.93
N ILE A 73 -7.95 -3.06 -1.50
CA ILE A 73 -6.50 -2.90 -1.55
C ILE A 73 -6.13 -1.70 -0.71
N LEU A 74 -5.11 -1.82 0.13
CA LEU A 74 -4.64 -0.71 0.96
C LEU A 74 -3.12 -0.72 1.14
N GLU A 75 -2.59 0.42 1.59
CA GLU A 75 -1.18 0.59 1.96
C GLU A 75 -1.09 1.19 3.36
N VAL A 76 -0.37 0.48 4.24
CA VAL A 76 -0.03 0.96 5.58
C VAL A 76 1.48 1.15 5.65
N ASN A 77 1.91 2.37 5.96
CA ASN A 77 3.31 2.73 6.01
C ASN A 77 3.89 2.69 7.43
N ALA A 78 5.19 2.43 7.49
CA ALA A 78 6.04 2.50 8.67
C ALA A 78 7.38 3.18 8.31
N GLU A 79 8.22 3.47 9.31
CA GLU A 79 9.52 4.13 9.08
C GLU A 79 10.57 3.17 8.50
N THR A 80 10.51 1.87 8.86
CA THR A 80 11.51 0.86 8.45
C THR A 80 10.88 -0.41 7.85
N ASP A 81 11.66 -1.13 7.04
CA ASP A 81 11.28 -2.43 6.48
C ASP A 81 11.27 -3.56 7.53
N PHE A 82 11.93 -3.38 8.68
CA PHE A 82 11.86 -4.32 9.80
C PHE A 82 10.46 -4.40 10.38
N VAL A 83 9.77 -3.26 10.48
CA VAL A 83 8.38 -3.21 10.96
C VAL A 83 7.45 -3.92 10.00
N ALA A 84 7.67 -3.83 8.70
CA ALA A 84 6.87 -4.55 7.70
C ALA A 84 6.84 -6.08 7.90
N LYS A 85 7.90 -6.64 8.50
CA LYS A 85 8.03 -8.09 8.81
C LYS A 85 7.54 -8.45 10.23
N ASN A 86 7.13 -7.47 11.02
CA ASN A 86 6.69 -7.67 12.39
C ASN A 86 5.27 -8.25 12.43
N ASP A 87 5.05 -9.34 13.16
CA ASP A 87 3.75 -10.02 13.25
C ASP A 87 2.63 -9.10 13.77
N LYS A 88 2.94 -8.20 14.71
CA LYS A 88 1.95 -7.23 15.24
C LYS A 88 1.54 -6.21 14.17
N PHE A 89 2.50 -5.77 13.35
CA PHE A 89 2.19 -4.87 12.25
C PHE A 89 1.36 -5.55 11.17
N GLN A 90 1.68 -6.80 10.82
CA GLN A 90 0.88 -7.57 9.87
C GLN A 90 -0.53 -7.85 10.38
N ALA A 91 -0.68 -8.16 11.67
CA ALA A 91 -1.99 -8.34 12.30
C ALA A 91 -2.82 -7.04 12.28
N LEU A 92 -2.20 -5.89 12.56
CA LEU A 92 -2.82 -4.57 12.45
C LEU A 92 -3.32 -4.29 11.02
N VAL A 93 -2.49 -4.54 10.01
CA VAL A 93 -2.86 -4.32 8.61
C VAL A 93 -4.04 -5.20 8.19
N LYS A 94 -4.07 -6.45 8.66
CA LYS A 94 -5.19 -7.35 8.45
C LYS A 94 -6.47 -6.83 9.10
N GLU A 95 -6.41 -6.44 10.38
CA GLU A 95 -7.54 -5.88 11.13
C GLU A 95 -8.11 -4.64 10.44
N ILE A 96 -7.25 -3.71 10.01
CA ILE A 96 -7.66 -2.51 9.25
C ILE A 96 -8.34 -2.91 7.93
N SER A 97 -7.78 -3.89 7.20
CA SER A 97 -8.36 -4.35 5.92
C SER A 97 -9.77 -4.92 6.11
N GLU A 98 -9.97 -5.76 7.13
CA GLU A 98 -11.27 -6.36 7.46
C GLU A 98 -12.29 -5.29 7.86
N ALA A 99 -11.89 -4.33 8.69
CA ALA A 99 -12.75 -3.25 9.14
C ALA A 99 -13.18 -2.33 7.98
N ILE A 100 -12.24 -1.90 7.14
CA ILE A 100 -12.51 -1.05 5.98
C ILE A 100 -13.39 -1.76 4.96
N LEU A 101 -13.11 -3.02 4.63
CA LEU A 101 -13.92 -3.78 3.69
C LEU A 101 -15.36 -3.94 4.18
N LYS A 102 -15.56 -4.15 5.47
CA LYS A 102 -16.88 -4.29 6.09
C LYS A 102 -17.66 -2.98 6.13
N ALA A 103 -17.00 -1.89 6.54
CA ALA A 103 -17.64 -0.59 6.75
C ALA A 103 -17.87 0.21 5.46
N ASN A 104 -17.06 -0.04 4.42
CA ASN A 104 -17.14 0.61 3.11
C ASN A 104 -17.00 2.14 3.16
N PRO A 105 -15.98 2.70 3.82
CA PRO A 105 -15.76 4.15 3.83
C PRO A 105 -15.39 4.66 2.43
N SER A 106 -15.74 5.91 2.16
CA SER A 106 -15.49 6.57 0.87
C SER A 106 -14.23 7.43 0.87
N THR A 107 -13.75 7.81 2.05
CA THR A 107 -12.58 8.68 2.21
C THR A 107 -11.62 8.14 3.27
N LEU A 108 -10.39 8.64 3.26
CA LEU A 108 -9.39 8.27 4.25
C LEU A 108 -9.81 8.71 5.67
N GLU A 109 -10.42 9.88 5.78
CA GLU A 109 -10.96 10.41 7.04
C GLU A 109 -12.05 9.49 7.60
N GLU A 110 -12.99 9.05 6.76
CA GLU A 110 -14.01 8.08 7.17
C GLU A 110 -13.38 6.75 7.55
N ALA A 111 -12.37 6.28 6.83
CA ALA A 111 -11.69 5.03 7.12
C ALA A 111 -10.99 5.05 8.49
N LEU A 112 -10.44 6.18 8.91
CA LEU A 112 -9.81 6.36 10.22
C LEU A 112 -10.82 6.32 11.38
N GLU A 113 -12.09 6.63 11.12
CA GLU A 113 -13.19 6.59 12.10
C GLU A 113 -13.91 5.21 12.15
N VAL A 114 -13.57 4.28 11.26
CA VAL A 114 -14.16 2.93 11.23
C VAL A 114 -13.81 2.17 12.51
N GLU A 115 -14.82 1.53 13.12
CA GLU A 115 -14.64 0.69 14.30
C GLU A 115 -14.03 -0.66 13.94
N THR A 116 -13.00 -1.04 14.68
CA THR A 116 -12.41 -2.38 14.72
C THR A 116 -12.76 -3.06 16.04
N PRO A 117 -12.46 -4.35 16.25
CA PRO A 117 -12.64 -5.01 17.55
C PRO A 117 -11.87 -4.34 18.70
N ASN A 118 -10.81 -3.59 18.39
CA ASN A 118 -9.91 -2.98 19.38
C ASN A 118 -10.03 -1.44 19.47
N GLY A 119 -11.02 -0.83 18.82
CA GLY A 119 -11.27 0.60 18.76
C GLY A 119 -11.30 1.13 17.34
N LYS A 120 -11.28 2.44 17.14
CA LYS A 120 -11.25 3.02 15.81
C LYS A 120 -9.92 2.72 15.09
N VAL A 121 -9.92 2.70 13.77
CA VAL A 121 -8.70 2.54 12.95
C VAL A 121 -7.63 3.55 13.38
N SER A 122 -7.99 4.81 13.63
CA SER A 122 -7.07 5.83 14.15
C SER A 122 -6.47 5.45 15.52
N ASP A 123 -7.26 4.85 16.41
CA ASP A 123 -6.82 4.44 17.74
C ASP A 123 -5.83 3.27 17.67
N VAL A 124 -6.17 2.21 16.91
CA VAL A 124 -5.29 1.04 16.78
C VAL A 124 -3.97 1.38 16.07
N ILE A 125 -3.97 2.34 15.14
CA ILE A 125 -2.74 2.88 14.52
C ILE A 125 -1.91 3.64 15.55
N ALA A 126 -2.51 4.47 16.38
CA ALA A 126 -1.81 5.24 17.42
C ALA A 126 -1.22 4.32 18.50
N GLU A 127 -1.95 3.29 18.90
CA GLU A 127 -1.47 2.25 19.81
C GLU A 127 -0.27 1.51 19.21
N ALA A 128 -0.38 1.03 17.96
CA ALA A 128 0.70 0.36 17.26
C ALA A 128 1.94 1.26 17.11
N THR A 129 1.75 2.55 16.80
CA THR A 129 2.83 3.57 16.78
C THR A 129 3.54 3.68 18.12
N THR A 130 2.81 3.53 19.22
CA THR A 130 3.37 3.59 20.58
C THR A 130 4.10 2.30 20.95
N VAL A 131 3.51 1.14 20.65
CA VAL A 131 4.04 -0.18 20.97
C VAL A 131 5.27 -0.52 20.13
N ILE A 132 5.20 -0.30 18.83
CA ILE A 132 6.28 -0.59 17.86
C ILE A 132 7.36 0.49 17.94
N GLY A 133 6.99 1.73 18.23
CA GLY A 133 7.93 2.84 18.38
C GLY A 133 8.20 3.62 17.10
N GLU A 134 7.57 3.29 15.98
CA GLU A 134 7.67 3.96 14.70
C GLU A 134 6.36 4.65 14.31
N LYS A 135 6.44 5.68 13.45
CA LYS A 135 5.25 6.25 12.81
C LYS A 135 4.60 5.19 11.94
N ILE A 136 3.30 4.96 12.17
CA ILE A 136 2.45 4.09 11.35
C ILE A 136 1.30 4.92 10.80
N THR A 137 0.96 4.74 9.53
CA THR A 137 -0.14 5.46 8.88
C THR A 137 -0.86 4.58 7.87
N LEU A 138 -2.19 4.62 7.86
CA LEU A 138 -2.98 4.20 6.70
C LEU A 138 -2.82 5.29 5.63
N ARG A 139 -2.17 4.97 4.53
CA ARG A 139 -1.85 5.95 3.48
C ARG A 139 -2.95 6.10 2.45
N ARG A 140 -3.42 4.98 1.94
CA ARG A 140 -4.42 4.91 0.87
C ARG A 140 -5.12 3.56 0.87
N PHE A 141 -6.31 3.55 0.34
CA PHE A 141 -7.07 2.33 0.07
C PHE A 141 -8.01 2.55 -1.11
N GLU A 142 -8.45 1.45 -1.71
CA GLU A 142 -9.54 1.40 -2.67
C GLU A 142 -10.41 0.19 -2.38
N ILE A 143 -11.73 0.37 -2.44
CA ILE A 143 -12.71 -0.70 -2.33
C ILE A 143 -13.33 -0.89 -3.70
N VAL A 144 -13.36 -2.14 -4.15
CA VAL A 144 -13.85 -2.51 -5.47
C VAL A 144 -14.95 -3.55 -5.33
N GLU A 145 -16.00 -3.38 -6.12
CA GLU A 145 -17.10 -4.33 -6.24
C GLU A 145 -17.13 -4.97 -7.63
N LYS A 146 -17.49 -6.26 -7.68
CA LYS A 146 -17.70 -7.00 -8.91
C LYS A 146 -19.07 -7.68 -8.92
N SER A 147 -19.52 -8.13 -10.09
CA SER A 147 -20.66 -9.02 -10.21
C SER A 147 -20.25 -10.50 -10.00
N ASP A 148 -21.24 -11.39 -9.84
CA ASP A 148 -20.99 -12.83 -9.76
C ASP A 148 -20.38 -13.42 -11.06
N ALA A 149 -20.58 -12.73 -12.19
CA ALA A 149 -20.03 -13.13 -13.49
C ALA A 149 -18.56 -12.70 -13.69
N ASP A 150 -18.01 -11.91 -12.78
CA ASP A 150 -16.67 -11.32 -12.86
C ASP A 150 -15.70 -12.04 -11.90
N ALA A 151 -14.40 -11.85 -12.11
CA ALA A 151 -13.35 -12.40 -11.25
C ALA A 151 -12.52 -11.29 -10.61
N PHE A 152 -12.10 -11.53 -9.34
CA PHE A 152 -11.03 -10.78 -8.71
C PHE A 152 -9.68 -11.49 -8.88
N GLY A 153 -8.66 -10.73 -9.28
CA GLY A 153 -7.27 -11.13 -9.14
C GLY A 153 -6.64 -10.39 -7.96
N ALA A 154 -6.17 -11.12 -6.96
CA ALA A 154 -5.44 -10.56 -5.82
C ALA A 154 -4.02 -11.11 -5.81
N TYR A 155 -3.02 -10.23 -5.76
CA TYR A 155 -1.63 -10.64 -5.71
C TYR A 155 -0.78 -9.71 -4.84
N LEU A 156 0.00 -10.32 -3.95
CA LEU A 156 0.99 -9.64 -3.12
C LEU A 156 2.39 -10.14 -3.51
N HIS A 157 3.24 -9.22 -3.95
CA HIS A 157 4.61 -9.50 -4.33
C HIS A 157 5.58 -9.09 -3.23
N MET A 158 6.64 -9.89 -3.02
CA MET A 158 7.69 -9.63 -2.02
C MET A 158 7.12 -9.32 -0.62
N GLY A 159 6.17 -10.16 -0.16
CA GLY A 159 5.60 -10.02 1.19
C GLY A 159 4.75 -8.76 1.39
N GLY A 160 4.11 -8.25 0.32
CA GLY A 160 3.27 -7.07 0.38
C GLY A 160 3.98 -5.76 0.01
N ARG A 161 5.21 -5.82 -0.52
CA ARG A 161 5.87 -4.62 -1.05
C ARG A 161 5.13 -4.05 -2.26
N ILE A 162 4.54 -4.92 -3.08
CA ILE A 162 3.62 -4.53 -4.16
C ILE A 162 2.34 -5.33 -3.99
N GLY A 163 1.22 -4.64 -3.97
CA GLY A 163 -0.12 -5.22 -3.99
C GLY A 163 -0.83 -4.88 -5.29
N VAL A 164 -1.54 -5.84 -5.85
CA VAL A 164 -2.36 -5.65 -7.04
C VAL A 164 -3.72 -6.30 -6.85
N LEU A 165 -4.76 -5.54 -7.16
CA LEU A 165 -6.13 -5.97 -7.28
C LEU A 165 -6.60 -5.74 -8.71
N THR A 166 -7.05 -6.79 -9.41
CA THR A 166 -7.56 -6.71 -10.78
C THR A 166 -9.00 -7.21 -10.84
N VAL A 167 -9.83 -6.63 -11.68
CA VAL A 167 -11.17 -7.12 -12.02
C VAL A 167 -11.18 -7.54 -13.48
N ILE A 168 -11.57 -8.79 -13.72
CA ILE A 168 -11.91 -9.30 -15.05
C ILE A 168 -13.43 -9.36 -15.14
N GLU A 169 -14.00 -8.61 -16.07
CA GLU A 169 -15.43 -8.58 -16.36
C GLU A 169 -15.81 -9.70 -17.34
N GLY A 170 -16.93 -10.38 -17.07
CA GLY A 170 -17.49 -11.42 -17.94
C GLY A 170 -16.84 -12.79 -17.82
N SER A 171 -15.92 -12.99 -16.88
CA SER A 171 -15.31 -14.27 -16.57
C SER A 171 -15.14 -14.44 -15.07
N SER A 172 -15.54 -15.58 -14.53
CA SER A 172 -15.37 -15.97 -13.12
C SER A 172 -14.07 -16.76 -12.86
N ASP A 173 -13.08 -16.69 -13.77
CA ASP A 173 -11.78 -17.38 -13.63
C ASP A 173 -10.84 -16.53 -12.75
N ASP A 174 -10.92 -16.74 -11.43
CA ASP A 174 -10.05 -16.07 -10.44
C ASP A 174 -8.56 -16.40 -10.66
N ALA A 175 -8.25 -17.58 -11.20
CA ALA A 175 -6.86 -17.93 -11.50
C ALA A 175 -6.30 -17.07 -12.65
N ALA A 176 -7.09 -16.87 -13.71
CA ALA A 176 -6.72 -15.97 -14.79
C ALA A 176 -6.60 -14.52 -14.30
N ALA A 177 -7.52 -14.06 -13.46
CA ALA A 177 -7.46 -12.73 -12.86
C ALA A 177 -6.20 -12.53 -12.00
N LYS A 178 -5.84 -13.54 -11.20
CA LYS A 178 -4.58 -13.52 -10.42
C LYS A 178 -3.34 -13.47 -11.31
N ASP A 179 -3.35 -14.20 -12.43
CA ASP A 179 -2.24 -14.19 -13.39
C ASP A 179 -2.05 -12.81 -14.02
N VAL A 180 -3.15 -12.08 -14.32
CA VAL A 180 -3.11 -10.68 -14.76
C VAL A 180 -2.56 -9.78 -13.66
N SER A 181 -2.95 -10.00 -12.38
CA SER A 181 -2.40 -9.25 -11.26
C SER A 181 -0.89 -9.46 -11.09
N MET A 182 -0.41 -10.70 -11.29
CA MET A 182 1.04 -11.00 -11.28
C MET A 182 1.77 -10.26 -12.40
N HIS A 183 1.20 -10.25 -13.62
CA HIS A 183 1.72 -9.48 -14.75
C HIS A 183 1.78 -7.98 -14.41
N THR A 184 0.68 -7.42 -13.91
CA THR A 184 0.57 -6.01 -13.52
C THR A 184 1.60 -5.62 -12.44
N ALA A 185 1.83 -6.51 -11.46
CA ALA A 185 2.87 -6.28 -10.45
C ALA A 185 4.27 -6.18 -11.06
N ALA A 186 4.58 -7.05 -12.03
CA ALA A 186 5.90 -7.14 -12.65
C ALA A 186 6.20 -6.04 -13.67
N ILE A 187 5.23 -5.71 -14.52
CA ILE A 187 5.42 -4.81 -15.68
C ILE A 187 5.02 -3.37 -15.38
N ASN A 188 4.18 -3.15 -14.35
CA ASN A 188 3.72 -1.83 -13.92
C ASN A 188 3.07 -1.00 -15.04
N PRO A 189 2.01 -1.48 -15.70
CA PRO A 189 1.28 -0.69 -16.67
C PRO A 189 0.65 0.53 -16.00
N LYS A 190 0.49 1.61 -16.77
CA LYS A 190 -0.13 2.84 -16.28
C LYS A 190 -1.64 2.85 -16.47
N TYR A 191 -2.11 2.22 -17.54
CA TYR A 191 -3.51 2.16 -17.97
C TYR A 191 -3.94 0.73 -18.28
N VAL A 192 -5.25 0.46 -18.20
CA VAL A 192 -5.80 -0.81 -18.70
C VAL A 192 -5.73 -0.84 -20.23
N ASP A 193 -6.14 0.27 -20.86
CA ASP A 193 -6.25 0.39 -22.32
C ASP A 193 -5.70 1.73 -22.79
N ARG A 194 -5.16 1.76 -24.01
CA ARG A 194 -4.60 2.96 -24.62
C ARG A 194 -5.60 4.11 -24.80
N SER A 195 -6.91 3.81 -24.82
CA SER A 195 -7.98 4.83 -24.86
C SER A 195 -8.07 5.67 -23.60
N GLN A 196 -7.47 5.22 -22.50
CA GLN A 196 -7.40 5.96 -21.23
C GLN A 196 -6.26 6.98 -21.18
N VAL A 197 -5.34 6.92 -22.13
CA VAL A 197 -4.22 7.88 -22.24
C VAL A 197 -4.76 9.23 -22.70
N SER A 198 -4.48 10.30 -21.94
CA SER A 198 -4.95 11.63 -22.28
C SER A 198 -4.28 12.18 -23.55
N GLU A 199 -4.99 13.05 -24.28
CA GLU A 199 -4.44 13.75 -25.43
C GLU A 199 -3.19 14.57 -25.06
N GLU A 200 -3.19 15.18 -23.88
CA GLU A 200 -2.06 15.95 -23.37
C GLU A 200 -0.81 15.09 -23.21
N GLU A 201 -0.94 13.90 -22.63
CA GLU A 201 0.18 12.95 -22.47
C GLU A 201 0.67 12.44 -23.83
N LEU A 202 -0.24 12.15 -24.76
CA LEU A 202 0.12 11.75 -26.12
C LEU A 202 0.89 12.84 -26.87
N GLU A 203 0.44 14.08 -26.80
CA GLU A 203 1.12 15.22 -27.47
C GLU A 203 2.46 15.54 -26.79
N HIS A 204 2.54 15.41 -25.46
CA HIS A 204 3.80 15.56 -24.75
C HIS A 204 4.82 14.51 -25.21
N GLU A 205 4.45 13.22 -25.20
CA GLU A 205 5.33 12.14 -25.63
C GLU A 205 5.74 12.27 -27.10
N LYS A 206 4.79 12.62 -27.96
CA LYS A 206 5.06 12.89 -29.38
C LYS A 206 6.11 13.99 -29.57
N LYS A 207 6.03 15.07 -28.78
CA LYS A 207 7.02 16.15 -28.79
C LYS A 207 8.41 15.64 -28.38
N VAL A 208 8.50 14.90 -27.27
CA VAL A 208 9.75 14.31 -26.78
C VAL A 208 10.37 13.40 -27.83
N LEU A 209 9.58 12.49 -28.40
CA LEU A 209 10.02 11.56 -29.43
C LEU A 209 10.48 12.29 -30.71
N THR A 210 9.83 13.41 -31.06
CA THR A 210 10.21 14.25 -32.23
C THR A 210 11.58 14.90 -32.00
N GLU A 211 11.77 15.51 -30.83
CA GLU A 211 13.05 16.13 -30.48
C GLU A 211 14.19 15.10 -30.45
N GLN A 212 13.95 13.92 -29.92
CA GLN A 212 14.93 12.82 -29.93
C GLN A 212 15.31 12.41 -31.37
N ALA A 213 14.32 12.21 -32.25
CA ALA A 213 14.58 11.80 -33.62
C ALA A 213 15.35 12.87 -34.43
N LEU A 214 15.07 14.15 -34.19
CA LEU A 214 15.80 15.26 -34.80
C LEU A 214 17.24 15.31 -34.28
N ASN A 215 17.46 15.13 -32.98
CA ASN A 215 18.80 15.08 -32.40
C ASN A 215 19.63 13.88 -32.90
N GLU A 216 18.97 12.77 -33.29
CA GLU A 216 19.62 11.63 -33.96
C GLU A 216 20.04 11.95 -35.42
N GLY A 217 19.77 13.16 -35.94
CA GLY A 217 20.11 13.58 -37.30
C GLY A 217 19.25 12.92 -38.37
N LYS A 218 18.06 12.47 -38.07
CA LYS A 218 17.16 11.83 -39.04
C LYS A 218 16.51 12.86 -39.93
N PRO A 219 16.38 12.58 -41.26
CA PRO A 219 15.67 13.46 -42.19
C PRO A 219 14.20 13.64 -41.80
N ALA A 220 13.68 14.87 -41.94
CA ALA A 220 12.32 15.23 -41.47
C ALA A 220 11.19 14.34 -42.05
N ASN A 221 11.32 13.90 -43.30
CA ASN A 221 10.36 13.01 -43.95
C ASN A 221 10.35 11.58 -43.38
N ILE A 222 11.43 11.17 -42.70
CA ILE A 222 11.55 9.88 -42.02
C ILE A 222 11.05 10.01 -40.57
N VAL A 223 11.29 11.17 -39.94
CA VAL A 223 10.92 11.46 -38.56
C VAL A 223 9.44 11.19 -38.30
N GLU A 224 8.53 11.68 -39.16
CA GLU A 224 7.08 11.51 -39.00
C GLU A 224 6.66 10.03 -38.89
N LYS A 225 7.17 9.18 -39.79
CA LYS A 225 6.89 7.73 -39.78
C LYS A 225 7.50 7.04 -38.55
N MET A 226 8.71 7.46 -38.14
CA MET A 226 9.37 6.93 -36.95
C MET A 226 8.60 7.29 -35.71
N ILE A 227 8.08 8.51 -35.59
CA ILE A 227 7.30 8.97 -34.46
C ILE A 227 6.02 8.15 -34.30
N ALA A 228 5.27 7.91 -35.38
CA ALA A 228 4.08 7.08 -35.32
C ALA A 228 4.38 5.67 -34.79
N GLY A 229 5.49 5.06 -35.22
CA GLY A 229 5.93 3.75 -34.72
C GLY A 229 6.36 3.78 -33.26
N ARG A 230 7.16 4.79 -32.87
CA ARG A 230 7.61 4.95 -31.47
C ARG A 230 6.44 5.23 -30.51
N LEU A 231 5.50 6.08 -30.93
CA LEU A 231 4.31 6.38 -30.15
C LEU A 231 3.41 5.14 -29.96
N ASN A 232 3.24 4.34 -31.02
CA ASN A 232 2.50 3.08 -30.91
C ASN A 232 3.19 2.10 -29.95
N LYS A 233 4.51 2.03 -29.96
CA LYS A 233 5.29 1.22 -29.01
C LYS A 233 5.13 1.73 -27.58
N PHE A 234 5.25 3.04 -27.36
CA PHE A 234 5.03 3.67 -26.07
C PHE A 234 3.64 3.34 -25.52
N LEU A 235 2.58 3.49 -26.33
CA LEU A 235 1.21 3.14 -25.91
C LEU A 235 1.07 1.67 -25.54
N ALA A 236 1.72 0.76 -26.27
CA ALA A 236 1.71 -0.65 -25.94
C ALA A 236 2.47 -0.95 -24.64
N GLU A 237 3.54 -0.21 -24.34
CA GLU A 237 4.32 -0.40 -23.11
C GLU A 237 3.57 0.06 -21.86
N ILE A 238 2.76 1.12 -21.93
CA ILE A 238 2.04 1.68 -20.79
C ILE A 238 0.61 1.13 -20.62
N SER A 239 0.09 0.38 -21.59
CA SER A 239 -1.29 -0.15 -21.61
C SER A 239 -1.32 -1.65 -21.37
N LEU A 240 -1.89 -2.08 -20.25
CA LEU A 240 -1.95 -3.48 -19.82
C LEU A 240 -2.44 -4.43 -20.93
N ASN A 241 -3.53 -4.06 -21.61
CA ASN A 241 -4.15 -4.87 -22.65
C ASN A 241 -3.23 -5.19 -23.83
N ASP A 242 -2.28 -4.31 -24.13
CA ASP A 242 -1.38 -4.41 -25.27
C ASP A 242 -0.05 -5.07 -24.93
N GLN A 243 0.28 -5.19 -23.65
CA GLN A 243 1.55 -5.78 -23.19
C GLN A 243 1.61 -7.27 -23.51
N PRO A 244 2.79 -7.79 -23.97
CA PRO A 244 3.02 -9.23 -24.04
C PRO A 244 2.84 -9.86 -22.68
N PHE A 245 2.01 -10.93 -22.57
CA PHE A 245 1.69 -11.53 -21.30
C PHE A 245 2.92 -12.21 -20.67
N VAL A 246 3.23 -11.91 -19.42
CA VAL A 246 4.47 -12.35 -18.77
C VAL A 246 4.65 -13.87 -18.73
N LYS A 247 3.54 -14.64 -18.68
CA LYS A 247 3.58 -16.11 -18.67
C LYS A 247 3.57 -16.74 -20.07
N ASP A 248 3.18 -15.96 -21.09
CA ASP A 248 3.10 -16.38 -22.48
C ASP A 248 3.26 -15.15 -23.39
N PRO A 249 4.53 -14.75 -23.70
CA PRO A 249 4.81 -13.55 -24.48
C PRO A 249 4.34 -13.56 -25.94
N ASP A 250 3.91 -14.73 -26.45
CA ASP A 250 3.39 -14.86 -27.81
C ASP A 250 1.98 -14.28 -27.97
N GLN A 251 1.31 -13.97 -26.85
CA GLN A 251 0.03 -13.29 -26.83
C GLN A 251 0.03 -12.07 -25.91
N THR A 252 -0.87 -11.13 -26.19
CA THR A 252 -1.10 -9.98 -25.32
C THR A 252 -1.97 -10.36 -24.12
N VAL A 253 -1.93 -9.54 -23.05
CA VAL A 253 -2.83 -9.69 -21.89
C VAL A 253 -4.30 -9.71 -22.34
N SER A 254 -4.70 -8.83 -23.25
CA SER A 254 -6.08 -8.80 -23.76
C SER A 254 -6.48 -10.11 -24.46
N LYS A 255 -5.60 -10.71 -25.28
CA LYS A 255 -5.86 -12.00 -25.91
C LYS A 255 -5.95 -13.13 -24.89
N PHE A 256 -5.06 -13.15 -23.91
CA PHE A 256 -5.12 -14.13 -22.82
C PHE A 256 -6.46 -14.05 -22.07
N VAL A 257 -6.87 -12.85 -21.65
CA VAL A 257 -8.12 -12.65 -20.89
C VAL A 257 -9.35 -12.99 -21.76
N ALA A 258 -9.34 -12.60 -23.05
CA ALA A 258 -10.41 -12.95 -23.98
C ALA A 258 -10.54 -14.46 -24.17
N SER A 259 -9.43 -15.23 -24.16
CA SER A 259 -9.47 -16.69 -24.21
C SER A 259 -10.16 -17.32 -22.99
N LYS A 260 -10.28 -16.57 -21.89
CA LYS A 260 -11.00 -16.92 -20.66
C LYS A 260 -12.44 -16.39 -20.62
N GLY A 261 -12.90 -15.79 -21.72
CA GLY A 261 -14.25 -15.25 -21.87
C GLY A 261 -14.47 -13.86 -21.27
N GLY A 262 -13.43 -13.20 -20.79
CA GLY A 262 -13.53 -11.90 -20.12
C GLY A 262 -12.74 -10.78 -20.78
N LYS A 263 -12.77 -9.62 -20.14
CA LYS A 263 -11.91 -8.48 -20.42
C LYS A 263 -11.45 -7.83 -19.12
N VAL A 264 -10.27 -7.21 -19.11
CA VAL A 264 -9.80 -6.45 -17.94
C VAL A 264 -10.67 -5.20 -17.80
N LYS A 265 -11.34 -5.05 -16.65
CA LYS A 265 -12.17 -3.89 -16.33
C LYS A 265 -11.34 -2.79 -15.68
N LEU A 266 -10.56 -3.16 -14.67
CA LEU A 266 -9.70 -2.24 -13.93
C LEU A 266 -8.58 -3.03 -13.22
N PHE A 267 -7.56 -2.30 -12.80
CA PHE A 267 -6.62 -2.75 -11.79
C PHE A 267 -6.24 -1.58 -10.87
N HIS A 268 -5.88 -1.92 -9.63
CA HIS A 268 -5.17 -1.06 -8.70
C HIS A 268 -3.84 -1.72 -8.36
N ARG A 269 -2.75 -0.99 -8.51
CA ARG A 269 -1.41 -1.41 -8.12
C ARG A 269 -0.84 -0.40 -7.15
N TYR A 270 -0.47 -0.88 -5.97
CA TYR A 270 0.23 -0.09 -4.96
C TYR A 270 1.62 -0.66 -4.75
N GLU A 271 2.61 0.20 -4.78
CA GLU A 271 3.96 -0.09 -4.34
C GLU A 271 4.25 0.74 -3.09
N VAL A 272 4.78 0.09 -2.06
CA VAL A 272 5.07 0.72 -0.77
C VAL A 272 6.00 1.91 -0.98
N GLY A 273 5.56 3.07 -0.47
CA GLY A 273 6.35 4.30 -0.50
C GLY A 273 6.45 4.97 -1.87
N GLU A 274 5.70 4.49 -2.88
CA GLU A 274 5.67 5.11 -4.21
C GLU A 274 5.29 6.60 -4.12
N GLY A 275 6.13 7.47 -4.71
CA GLY A 275 5.92 8.93 -4.69
C GLY A 275 6.19 9.62 -3.34
N LEU A 276 6.61 8.89 -2.31
CA LEU A 276 7.06 9.47 -1.05
C LEU A 276 8.55 9.75 -1.07
N GLU A 277 8.95 10.82 -0.37
CA GLU A 277 10.36 11.08 -0.09
C GLU A 277 10.91 9.93 0.78
N LYS A 278 12.03 9.32 0.34
CA LYS A 278 12.70 8.29 1.12
C LYS A 278 13.75 8.93 2.03
N ARG A 279 13.84 8.43 3.25
CA ARG A 279 14.94 8.79 4.14
C ARG A 279 16.27 8.44 3.47
N VAL A 280 17.12 9.45 3.29
CA VAL A 280 18.51 9.23 2.86
C VAL A 280 19.30 8.85 4.10
N ASP A 281 19.53 7.57 4.31
CA ASP A 281 20.38 7.09 5.39
C ASP A 281 21.84 7.39 5.04
N ASN A 282 22.34 8.51 5.57
CA ASN A 282 23.75 8.83 5.46
C ASN A 282 24.50 8.13 6.61
N PHE A 283 24.64 6.81 6.48
CA PHE A 283 25.29 5.94 7.48
C PHE A 283 26.66 6.49 7.93
N VAL A 284 27.41 7.11 7.03
CA VAL A 284 28.72 7.71 7.34
C VAL A 284 28.56 8.91 8.30
N GLU A 285 27.56 9.76 8.10
CA GLU A 285 27.31 10.89 8.99
C GLU A 285 26.75 10.46 10.35
N GLU A 286 25.88 9.45 10.39
CA GLU A 286 25.36 8.88 11.63
C GLU A 286 26.47 8.26 12.48
N VAL A 287 27.35 7.46 11.87
CA VAL A 287 28.52 6.88 12.56
C VAL A 287 29.50 7.96 13.02
N MET A 288 29.79 8.95 12.17
CA MET A 288 30.68 10.06 12.55
C MET A 288 30.08 10.94 13.64
N GLY A 289 28.75 11.09 13.68
CA GLY A 289 28.03 11.81 14.74
C GLY A 289 28.03 11.07 16.09
N GLN A 290 28.09 9.73 16.09
CA GLN A 290 28.20 8.93 17.30
C GLN A 290 29.65 8.86 17.85
N VAL A 291 30.64 8.93 16.99
CA VAL A 291 32.07 8.91 17.39
C VAL A 291 32.53 10.26 17.97
N LYS A 292 31.82 11.35 17.69
CA LYS A 292 32.11 12.71 18.20
C LYS A 292 31.40 13.07 19.52
N LYS A 293 30.63 12.16 20.09
CA LYS A 293 30.05 12.27 21.44
C LYS A 293 30.77 11.38 22.43
#